data_feb0e1a0b017396f8deda9b9bfea4cee
#
_entry.id   feb0e1a0b017396f8deda9b9bfea4cee
#
_cell.length_a   1.000
_cell.length_b   1.000
_cell.length_c   1.000
_cell.angle_alpha   90.00
_cell.angle_beta   90.00
_cell.angle_gamma   90.00
#
_symmetry.space_group_name_H-M   'P 1'
#
loop_
_entity.id
_entity.type
_entity.pdbx_description
1 polymer ?
#
loop_
_entity_poly.entity_id
_entity_poly.type
_entity_poly.pdbx_seq_one_letter_code
_entity_poly.pdbx_strand_id
1 'polypeptide(L)'
;VNTGKCVTGKNKQETIRKINLEAAKETARQLRLRNLSGIIIVDFVDMEDPEDEQRLLETMREQLKYDPMKAAAIDITSLGLMEVTRKKQRKTLKEQAKECGIL
;
A
#
# COMPACT_ATOMS: atom_id res chain seq x y z
N VAL A 1 11.47 -3.62 -9.41
CA VAL A 1 12.03 -4.90 -8.97
C VAL A 1 12.42 -5.74 -10.19
N ASN A 2 13.64 -6.21 -10.19
CA ASN A 2 14.12 -7.07 -11.27
C ASN A 2 13.88 -8.54 -10.89
N THR A 3 13.02 -9.21 -11.67
CA THR A 3 12.63 -10.57 -11.37
C THR A 3 13.63 -11.63 -11.83
N GLY A 4 14.69 -11.20 -12.52
CA GLY A 4 15.67 -12.13 -13.04
C GLY A 4 15.29 -12.67 -14.39
N LYS A 5 16.27 -13.26 -15.05
CA LYS A 5 16.17 -13.69 -16.44
C LYS A 5 15.85 -15.17 -16.63
N CYS A 6 15.65 -15.89 -15.55
CA CYS A 6 15.37 -17.32 -15.61
C CYS A 6 13.88 -17.64 -15.70
N VAL A 7 13.04 -16.62 -15.69
CA VAL A 7 11.59 -16.79 -15.62
C VAL A 7 10.99 -16.45 -16.96
N THR A 8 10.13 -17.30 -17.48
CA THR A 8 9.48 -17.08 -18.75
C THR A 8 8.00 -17.48 -18.68
N GLY A 9 7.16 -16.81 -19.49
CA GLY A 9 5.76 -17.14 -19.64
C GLY A 9 4.98 -17.19 -18.33
N LYS A 10 4.31 -18.30 -18.10
CA LYS A 10 3.46 -18.53 -16.94
C LYS A 10 4.22 -18.39 -15.62
N ASN A 11 5.44 -18.91 -15.58
CA ASN A 11 6.27 -18.85 -14.37
C ASN A 11 6.65 -17.40 -14.04
N LYS A 12 6.87 -16.60 -15.07
CA LYS A 12 7.16 -15.20 -14.89
C LYS A 12 5.98 -14.48 -14.25
N GLN A 13 4.76 -14.75 -14.73
CA GLN A 13 3.55 -14.14 -14.18
C GLN A 13 3.34 -14.52 -12.71
N GLU A 14 3.53 -15.80 -12.39
CA GLU A 14 3.40 -16.27 -11.02
C GLU A 14 4.44 -15.63 -10.10
N THR A 15 5.68 -15.52 -10.58
CA THR A 15 6.77 -14.93 -9.83
C THR A 15 6.49 -13.45 -9.55
N ILE A 16 6.05 -12.71 -10.57
CA ILE A 16 5.73 -11.29 -10.43
C ILE A 16 4.59 -11.09 -9.43
N ARG A 17 3.54 -11.91 -9.54
CA ARG A 17 2.40 -11.85 -8.62
C ARG A 17 2.87 -12.05 -7.18
N LYS A 18 3.70 -13.05 -6.96
CA LYS A 18 4.21 -13.37 -5.64
C LYS A 18 5.05 -12.23 -5.07
N ILE A 19 5.95 -11.68 -5.89
CA ILE A 19 6.80 -10.57 -5.50
C ILE A 19 5.95 -9.37 -5.11
N ASN A 20 4.96 -9.03 -5.92
CA ASN A 20 4.10 -7.89 -5.67
C ASN A 20 3.26 -8.07 -4.40
N LEU A 21 2.74 -9.27 -4.16
CA LEU A 21 1.97 -9.54 -2.95
C LEU A 21 2.83 -9.40 -1.69
N GLU A 22 4.05 -9.90 -1.73
CA GLU A 22 4.99 -9.74 -0.63
C GLU A 22 5.38 -8.27 -0.43
N ALA A 23 5.60 -7.56 -1.54
CA ALA A 23 5.92 -6.14 -1.49
C ALA A 23 4.77 -5.32 -0.90
N ALA A 24 3.52 -5.70 -1.18
CA ALA A 24 2.37 -5.02 -0.62
C ALA A 24 2.33 -5.16 0.90
N LYS A 25 2.59 -6.35 1.41
CA LYS A 25 2.64 -6.61 2.85
C LYS A 25 3.75 -5.79 3.51
N GLU A 26 4.94 -5.79 2.90
CA GLU A 26 6.06 -5.04 3.44
C GLU A 26 5.82 -3.53 3.37
N THR A 27 5.20 -3.05 2.31
CA THR A 27 4.86 -1.63 2.18
C THR A 27 3.91 -1.20 3.31
N ALA A 28 2.86 -1.96 3.55
CA ALA A 28 1.92 -1.66 4.62
C ALA A 28 2.63 -1.64 5.99
N ARG A 29 3.53 -2.59 6.20
CA ARG A 29 4.33 -2.66 7.42
C ARG A 29 5.22 -1.43 7.58
N GLN A 30 5.91 -1.02 6.52
CA GLN A 30 6.79 0.15 6.55
C GLN A 30 6.02 1.45 6.78
N LEU A 31 4.83 1.58 6.22
CA LEU A 31 4.00 2.75 6.47
C LEU A 31 3.69 2.90 7.95
N ARG A 32 3.43 1.79 8.64
CA ARG A 32 3.18 1.80 10.07
C ARG A 32 4.44 2.09 10.88
N LEU A 33 5.52 1.38 10.55
CA LEU A 33 6.79 1.51 11.29
C LEU A 33 7.38 2.92 11.18
N ARG A 34 7.30 3.50 10.01
CA ARG A 34 7.84 4.84 9.76
C ARG A 34 6.81 5.94 10.00
N ASN A 35 5.59 5.57 10.30
CA ASN A 35 4.49 6.50 10.55
C ASN A 35 4.34 7.53 9.42
N LEU A 36 4.39 7.05 8.18
CA LEU A 36 4.24 7.90 7.01
C LEU A 36 2.77 8.27 6.82
N SER A 37 2.52 9.50 6.41
CA SER A 37 1.17 9.97 6.17
C SER A 37 1.09 10.77 4.87
N GLY A 38 -0.11 10.97 4.39
CA GLY A 38 -0.35 11.67 3.14
C GLY A 38 -0.66 10.72 2.00
N ILE A 39 -0.31 11.13 0.81
CA ILE A 39 -0.49 10.32 -0.40
C ILE A 39 0.80 9.56 -0.66
N ILE A 40 0.70 8.25 -0.75
CA ILE A 40 1.84 7.38 -1.01
C ILE A 40 1.61 6.71 -2.36
N ILE A 41 2.61 6.75 -3.21
CA ILE A 41 2.56 6.09 -4.51
C ILE A 41 3.48 4.88 -4.44
N VAL A 42 2.96 3.71 -4.78
CA VAL A 42 3.73 2.48 -4.77
C VAL A 42 3.86 1.96 -6.18
N ASP A 43 5.08 1.75 -6.60
CA ASP A 43 5.38 1.24 -7.93
C ASP A 43 5.71 -0.26 -7.84
N PHE A 44 4.76 -1.08 -8.24
CA PHE A 44 4.94 -2.53 -8.28
C PHE A 44 5.45 -2.96 -9.64
N VAL A 45 5.93 -4.20 -9.71
CA VAL A 45 6.31 -4.76 -11.00
C VAL A 45 5.05 -4.91 -11.87
N ASP A 46 5.13 -4.49 -13.13
CA ASP A 46 3.99 -4.50 -14.04
C ASP A 46 3.42 -5.91 -14.20
N MET A 47 2.10 -5.98 -14.14
CA MET A 47 1.37 -7.23 -14.35
C MET A 47 0.48 -7.07 -15.58
N GLU A 48 0.45 -8.12 -16.40
CA GLU A 48 -0.31 -8.11 -17.65
C GLU A 48 -1.80 -8.39 -17.41
N ASP A 49 -2.11 -9.15 -16.36
CA ASP A 49 -3.48 -9.58 -16.08
C ASP A 49 -4.20 -8.59 -15.15
N PRO A 50 -5.31 -8.01 -15.60
CA PRO A 50 -6.09 -7.13 -14.74
C PRO A 50 -6.58 -7.79 -13.46
N GLU A 51 -6.80 -9.11 -13.47
CA GLU A 51 -7.21 -9.84 -12.27
C GLU A 51 -6.09 -9.83 -11.23
N ASP A 52 -4.84 -9.91 -11.67
CA ASP A 52 -3.70 -9.85 -10.77
C ASP A 52 -3.56 -8.46 -10.15
N GLU A 53 -3.82 -7.42 -10.92
CA GLU A 53 -3.84 -6.06 -10.40
C GLU A 53 -4.92 -5.87 -9.36
N GLN A 54 -6.10 -6.42 -9.62
CA GLN A 54 -7.22 -6.34 -8.68
C GLN A 54 -6.90 -7.09 -7.40
N ARG A 55 -6.28 -8.26 -7.52
CA ARG A 55 -5.85 -9.06 -6.36
C ARG A 55 -4.82 -8.31 -5.53
N LEU A 56 -3.89 -7.65 -6.20
CA LEU A 56 -2.87 -6.85 -5.52
C LEU A 56 -3.51 -5.70 -4.74
N LEU A 57 -4.45 -5.01 -5.36
CA LEU A 57 -5.17 -3.92 -4.73
C LEU A 57 -5.95 -4.41 -3.50
N GLU A 58 -6.62 -5.54 -3.63
CA GLU A 58 -7.36 -6.14 -2.53
C GLU A 58 -6.44 -6.57 -1.39
N THR A 59 -5.28 -7.14 -1.74
CA THR A 59 -4.29 -7.53 -0.74
C THR A 59 -3.78 -6.32 0.02
N MET A 60 -3.49 -5.22 -0.67
CA MET A 60 -3.07 -4.00 0.00
C MET A 60 -4.16 -3.47 0.92
N ARG A 61 -5.40 -3.44 0.47
CA ARG A 61 -6.53 -3.02 1.28
C ARG A 61 -6.66 -3.87 2.53
N GLU A 62 -6.49 -5.19 2.38
CA GLU A 62 -6.53 -6.13 3.50
C GLU A 62 -5.43 -5.82 4.52
N GLN A 63 -4.22 -5.59 4.04
CA GLN A 63 -3.09 -5.27 4.92
C GLN A 63 -3.28 -3.94 5.63
N LEU A 64 -3.89 -2.97 4.96
CA LEU A 64 -4.12 -1.65 5.56
C LEU A 64 -5.22 -1.65 6.61
N LYS A 65 -6.08 -2.66 6.64
CA LYS A 65 -7.11 -2.78 7.68
C LYS A 65 -6.52 -2.92 9.07
N TYR A 66 -5.33 -3.46 9.16
CA TYR A 66 -4.67 -3.67 10.46
C TYR A 66 -3.93 -2.42 10.95
N ASP A 67 -3.97 -1.36 10.16
CA ASP A 67 -3.29 -0.11 10.52
C ASP A 67 -4.14 0.63 11.55
N PRO A 68 -3.55 1.07 12.69
CA PRO A 68 -4.29 1.86 13.67
C PRO A 68 -4.68 3.23 13.12
N MET A 69 -4.06 3.66 12.06
CA MET A 69 -4.40 4.90 11.38
C MET A 69 -5.32 4.63 10.20
N LYS A 70 -6.03 5.69 9.76
CA LYS A 70 -6.93 5.56 8.63
C LYS A 70 -6.12 5.48 7.34
N ALA A 71 -6.02 4.29 6.79
CA ALA A 71 -5.28 4.03 5.57
C ALA A 71 -6.17 3.34 4.55
N ALA A 72 -5.97 3.68 3.28
CA ALA A 72 -6.77 3.11 2.20
C ALA A 72 -5.95 3.04 0.91
N ALA A 73 -6.06 1.92 0.21
CA ALA A 73 -5.57 1.81 -1.15
C ALA A 73 -6.70 2.26 -2.07
N ILE A 74 -6.46 3.33 -2.80
CA ILE A 74 -7.49 3.97 -3.60
C ILE A 74 -7.69 3.24 -4.92
N ASP A 75 -6.63 3.13 -5.71
CA ASP A 75 -6.71 2.50 -7.01
C ASP A 75 -5.31 2.32 -7.59
N ILE A 76 -5.25 1.61 -8.73
CA ILE A 76 -4.05 1.51 -9.54
C ILE A 76 -4.27 2.39 -10.75
N THR A 77 -3.35 3.33 -10.99
CA THR A 77 -3.46 4.28 -12.09
C THR A 77 -3.21 3.60 -13.43
N SER A 78 -3.49 4.32 -14.52
CA SER A 78 -3.21 3.83 -15.87
C SER A 78 -1.72 3.60 -16.12
N LEU A 79 -0.87 4.19 -15.29
CA LEU A 79 0.58 3.99 -15.36
C LEU A 79 1.04 2.80 -14.51
N GLY A 80 0.11 2.07 -13.90
CA GLY A 80 0.46 0.93 -13.05
C GLY A 80 0.90 1.30 -11.65
N LEU A 81 0.68 2.52 -11.22
CA LEU A 81 1.06 2.99 -9.89
C LEU A 81 -0.12 2.88 -8.93
N MET A 82 0.12 2.32 -7.76
CA MET A 82 -0.94 2.20 -6.76
C MET A 82 -0.95 3.43 -5.85
N GLU A 83 -2.11 4.05 -5.74
CA GLU A 83 -2.31 5.19 -4.86
C GLU A 83 -2.81 4.72 -3.50
N VAL A 84 -2.07 5.09 -2.47
CA VAL A 84 -2.43 4.77 -1.09
C VAL A 84 -2.49 6.07 -0.30
N THR A 85 -3.51 6.22 0.53
CA THR A 85 -3.59 7.34 1.44
C THR A 85 -3.50 6.81 2.86
N ARG A 86 -2.80 7.55 3.71
CA ARG A 86 -2.72 7.23 5.13
C ARG A 86 -2.83 8.53 5.89
N LYS A 87 -3.91 8.66 6.62
CA LYS A 87 -4.19 9.89 7.37
C LYS A 87 -3.90 9.69 8.83
N LYS A 88 -3.04 10.52 9.37
CA LYS A 88 -2.98 10.68 10.81
C LYS A 88 -4.35 11.14 11.29
N GLN A 89 -4.90 10.45 12.26
CA GLN A 89 -6.09 10.92 12.92
C GLN A 89 -5.69 12.13 13.76
N ARG A 90 -5.81 13.29 13.13
CA ARG A 90 -5.56 14.51 13.87
C ARG A 90 -6.79 14.87 14.67
N LYS A 91 -6.59 15.05 15.95
CA LYS A 91 -7.62 15.60 16.77
C LYS A 91 -7.83 17.07 16.39
N THR A 92 -9.02 17.56 16.59
CA THR A 92 -9.28 18.99 16.38
C THR A 92 -8.37 19.79 17.30
N LEU A 93 -8.13 21.04 16.96
CA LEU A 93 -7.31 21.91 17.80
C LEU A 93 -7.83 21.93 19.24
N LYS A 94 -9.13 21.95 19.41
CA LYS A 94 -9.76 21.92 20.72
C LYS A 94 -9.44 20.64 21.48
N GLU A 95 -9.51 19.51 20.82
CA GLU A 95 -9.18 18.22 21.42
C GLU A 95 -7.72 18.12 21.81
N GLN A 96 -6.84 18.62 20.96
CA GLN A 96 -5.41 18.63 21.24
C GLN A 96 -5.10 19.50 22.44
N ALA A 97 -5.69 20.69 22.51
CA ALA A 97 -5.52 21.61 23.63
C ALA A 97 -6.02 21.00 24.94
N LYS A 98 -7.14 20.30 24.88
CA LYS A 98 -7.71 19.62 26.03
C LYS A 98 -6.79 18.52 26.54
N GLU A 99 -6.21 17.74 25.64
CA GLU A 99 -5.25 16.70 26.03
C GLU A 99 -4.00 17.27 26.66
N CYS A 100 -3.56 18.41 26.18
CA CYS A 100 -2.39 19.10 26.74
C CYS A 100 -2.71 19.88 28.00
N GLY A 101 -3.98 19.90 28.42
CA GLY A 101 -4.38 20.64 29.61
C GLY A 101 -4.46 22.15 29.42
N ILE A 102 -4.56 22.59 28.16
CA ILE A 102 -4.62 24.05 27.87
C ILE A 102 -6.03 24.57 27.96
N LEU A 103 -7.02 23.74 27.76
CA LEU A 103 -8.43 24.11 27.84
C LEU A 103 -9.10 23.51 29.06
#